data_eacf7d0a43516c499f415cc43d1aa939
#
_entry.id   eacf7d0a43516c499f415cc43d1aa939
#
_cell.length_a   1.000
_cell.length_b   1.000
_cell.length_c   1.000
_cell.angle_alpha   90.00
_cell.angle_beta   90.00
_cell.angle_gamma   90.00
#
_symmetry.space_group_name_H-M   'P 1'
#
loop_
_entity.id
_entity.type
_entity.pdbx_description
1 polymer ?
#
loop_
_entity_poly.entity_id
_entity_poly.type
_entity_poly.pdbx_seq_one_letter_code
_entity_poly.pdbx_strand_id
1 'polypeptide(L)'
;MISNWLYRIESAALAGTIKIRKHALMFLSVFDMFKVGVGPSSSHTIGPMVAANRFLDHLRNQPFEVKGLRASLHGSLAFTGVGHATDRAVILGLAGMQSDNYDAAKADAELARIAVEKSVHPEGLGALKFDPKADVIFNYDDVLTGHANGMKLYATDAQGDVIIEETYYSIGGGFVLTAQELADGKATDTGAPVPFPFQSAAEMLEMAQASGKSIADMKRTNELSRMKHSDLDAGLTRIWEVMNACIDRGISSEGILPGGLSVRRRAKGIYDALMAERGMNLTAPHTINDWMSTYAMAVNEENAAGGQIVTAPTNGAAGVVPATIRYWLDHVPGATVSKVPEFLLTAAAIGGLIKYNASISGAECGCQAEVGSAAAMAASGLCAVMGGTPEQIENAAEIALEHHLGMTCDPVKGLVQVPCIERNGLGAIKAVSAASLAIRGDGKHLVHLDVAIETMRQTGQDMSEKYKETALGGLAVNVPNC
;
A
#
# COMPACT_ATOMS: atom_id res chain seq x y z
N MET A 1 27.84 43.07 -4.85
CA MET A 1 27.40 42.01 -5.79
C MET A 1 26.39 41.02 -5.21
N ILE A 2 25.85 41.26 -4.02
CA ILE A 2 24.84 40.41 -3.36
C ILE A 2 23.41 40.98 -3.50
N SER A 3 23.25 42.26 -3.84
CA SER A 3 21.93 42.91 -3.96
C SER A 3 21.17 42.64 -5.26
N ASN A 4 21.79 42.09 -6.29
CA ASN A 4 21.15 41.80 -7.58
C ASN A 4 20.60 40.37 -7.73
N TRP A 5 20.77 39.53 -6.72
CA TRP A 5 20.29 38.15 -6.76
C TRP A 5 18.86 38.04 -6.18
N LEU A 6 18.54 38.85 -5.19
CA LEU A 6 17.21 38.90 -4.56
C LEU A 6 16.13 39.52 -5.45
N TYR A 7 16.48 40.44 -6.35
CA TYR A 7 15.50 41.09 -7.26
C TYR A 7 15.08 40.24 -8.46
N ARG A 8 15.78 39.12 -8.74
CA ARG A 8 15.40 38.18 -9.80
C ARG A 8 14.46 37.06 -9.35
N ILE A 9 14.29 36.87 -8.05
CA ILE A 9 13.37 35.83 -7.52
C ILE A 9 11.93 36.42 -7.45
N GLU A 10 11.76 37.70 -7.18
CA GLU A 10 10.43 38.31 -7.12
C GLU A 10 9.76 38.53 -8.48
N SER A 11 10.52 38.66 -9.57
CA SER A 11 9.94 38.84 -10.90
C SER A 11 9.60 37.56 -11.65
N ALA A 12 10.06 36.39 -11.19
CA ALA A 12 9.69 35.07 -11.74
C ALA A 12 8.40 34.48 -11.13
N ALA A 13 7.97 35.03 -9.97
CA ALA A 13 6.77 34.60 -9.28
C ALA A 13 5.46 35.13 -9.88
N LEU A 14 5.51 36.07 -10.83
CA LEU A 14 4.33 36.75 -11.37
C LEU A 14 3.95 36.38 -12.82
N ALA A 15 4.62 35.41 -13.46
CA ALA A 15 4.33 35.03 -14.85
C ALA A 15 4.10 33.53 -15.09
N GLY A 16 3.98 32.73 -14.05
CA GLY A 16 3.60 31.33 -14.16
C GLY A 16 2.14 31.16 -13.78
N THR A 17 1.22 31.23 -14.74
CA THR A 17 -0.15 30.75 -14.55
C THR A 17 -0.09 29.27 -14.24
N ILE A 18 -0.04 28.90 -12.96
CA ILE A 18 -0.28 27.54 -12.51
C ILE A 18 -1.69 27.22 -12.98
N LYS A 19 -1.80 26.45 -14.08
CA LYS A 19 -3.04 25.77 -14.43
C LYS A 19 -3.31 24.79 -13.29
N ILE A 20 -4.04 25.27 -12.27
CA ILE A 20 -4.70 24.38 -11.31
C ILE A 20 -5.63 23.53 -12.17
N ARG A 21 -5.19 22.30 -12.48
CA ARG A 21 -6.12 21.29 -12.97
C ARG A 21 -7.18 21.18 -11.88
N LYS A 22 -8.41 21.59 -12.19
CA LYS A 22 -9.59 21.25 -11.37
C LYS A 22 -9.75 19.73 -11.41
N HIS A 23 -8.93 19.02 -10.63
CA HIS A 23 -9.25 17.64 -10.32
C HIS A 23 -10.52 17.67 -9.46
N ALA A 24 -11.49 16.82 -9.78
CA ALA A 24 -12.63 16.61 -8.90
C ALA A 24 -12.10 16.29 -7.49
N LEU A 25 -12.72 16.89 -6.47
CA LEU A 25 -12.38 16.67 -5.06
C LEU A 25 -12.42 15.16 -4.78
N MET A 26 -11.26 14.53 -4.65
CA MET A 26 -11.15 13.09 -4.41
C MET A 26 -11.06 12.86 -2.90
N PHE A 27 -12.06 12.17 -2.36
CA PHE A 27 -12.01 11.66 -1.01
C PHE A 27 -11.54 10.20 -1.03
N LEU A 28 -10.43 9.92 -0.35
CA LEU A 28 -9.96 8.55 -0.12
C LEU A 28 -10.44 8.09 1.26
N SER A 29 -11.22 7.03 1.30
CA SER A 29 -11.69 6.42 2.55
C SER A 29 -10.53 5.81 3.34
N VAL A 30 -10.71 5.65 4.65
CA VAL A 30 -9.80 4.86 5.50
C VAL A 30 -9.66 3.43 4.96
N PHE A 31 -10.70 2.88 4.35
CA PHE A 31 -10.71 1.56 3.72
C PHE A 31 -10.00 1.51 2.36
N ASP A 32 -9.74 2.67 1.75
CA ASP A 32 -8.90 2.77 0.58
C ASP A 32 -7.41 2.72 0.93
N MET A 33 -7.05 3.24 2.11
CA MET A 33 -5.67 3.25 2.61
C MET A 33 -5.30 1.97 3.35
N PHE A 34 -6.29 1.32 3.97
CA PHE A 34 -6.14 0.07 4.71
C PHE A 34 -7.07 -0.99 4.14
N LYS A 35 -6.56 -1.83 3.25
CA LYS A 35 -7.32 -2.92 2.63
C LYS A 35 -6.88 -4.26 3.21
N VAL A 36 -7.83 -5.02 3.72
CA VAL A 36 -7.60 -6.43 4.01
C VAL A 36 -7.34 -7.15 2.68
N GLY A 37 -6.27 -7.91 2.63
CA GLY A 37 -5.86 -8.58 1.40
C GLY A 37 -4.86 -9.69 1.65
N VAL A 38 -4.15 -10.07 0.59
CA VAL A 38 -3.19 -11.16 0.58
C VAL A 38 -1.84 -10.72 0.03
N GLY A 39 -0.74 -11.30 0.57
CA GLY A 39 0.60 -11.08 0.05
C GLY A 39 0.83 -11.72 -1.33
N PRO A 40 1.98 -11.42 -1.94
CA PRO A 40 3.03 -10.55 -1.42
C PRO A 40 2.95 -9.08 -1.85
N SER A 41 2.11 -8.71 -2.85
CA SER A 41 2.13 -7.36 -3.44
C SER A 41 0.74 -6.77 -3.63
N SER A 42 0.56 -5.49 -3.29
CA SER A 42 -0.70 -4.78 -3.56
C SER A 42 -0.90 -4.48 -5.05
N SER A 43 0.18 -4.18 -5.78
CA SER A 43 0.12 -3.88 -7.22
C SER A 43 0.15 -5.13 -8.10
N HIS A 44 0.87 -6.19 -7.70
CA HIS A 44 1.08 -7.39 -8.51
C HIS A 44 0.21 -8.58 -8.09
N THR A 45 -0.43 -8.54 -6.91
CA THR A 45 -1.31 -9.61 -6.42
C THR A 45 -2.73 -9.10 -6.24
N ILE A 46 -2.96 -8.14 -5.31
CA ILE A 46 -4.30 -7.63 -5.02
C ILE A 46 -4.89 -6.91 -6.24
N GLY A 47 -4.14 -6.01 -6.88
CA GLY A 47 -4.59 -5.27 -8.06
C GLY A 47 -5.06 -6.18 -9.21
N PRO A 48 -4.27 -7.14 -9.68
CA PRO A 48 -4.70 -8.13 -10.67
C PRO A 48 -5.93 -8.94 -10.27
N MET A 49 -6.06 -9.34 -9.00
CA MET A 49 -7.26 -10.01 -8.50
C MET A 49 -8.49 -9.12 -8.56
N VAL A 50 -8.36 -7.84 -8.18
CA VAL A 50 -9.43 -6.83 -8.28
C VAL A 50 -9.80 -6.57 -9.74
N ALA A 51 -8.82 -6.44 -10.65
CA ALA A 51 -9.05 -6.26 -12.08
C ALA A 51 -9.85 -7.43 -12.66
N ALA A 52 -9.48 -8.66 -12.32
CA ALA A 52 -10.17 -9.86 -12.75
C ALA A 52 -11.63 -9.90 -12.26
N ASN A 53 -11.89 -9.55 -11.00
CA ASN A 53 -13.24 -9.46 -10.48
C ASN A 53 -14.07 -8.36 -11.17
N ARG A 54 -13.50 -7.16 -11.41
CA ARG A 54 -14.17 -6.09 -12.17
C ARG A 54 -14.50 -6.52 -13.60
N PHE A 55 -13.63 -7.30 -14.23
CA PHE A 55 -13.88 -7.86 -15.54
C PHE A 55 -15.04 -8.87 -15.51
N LEU A 56 -15.11 -9.76 -14.53
CA LEU A 56 -16.25 -10.65 -14.35
C LEU A 56 -17.56 -9.89 -14.14
N ASP A 57 -17.54 -8.79 -13.35
CA ASP A 57 -18.70 -7.92 -13.17
C ASP A 57 -19.15 -7.28 -14.51
N HIS A 58 -18.20 -6.86 -15.35
CA HIS A 58 -18.49 -6.37 -16.69
C HIS A 58 -19.15 -7.46 -17.54
N LEU A 59 -18.63 -8.69 -17.52
CA LEU A 59 -19.17 -9.81 -18.30
C LEU A 59 -20.59 -10.22 -17.89
N ARG A 60 -20.94 -10.15 -16.59
CA ARG A 60 -22.28 -10.44 -16.08
C ARG A 60 -23.37 -9.54 -16.68
N ASN A 61 -23.00 -8.35 -17.14
CA ASN A 61 -23.91 -7.36 -17.72
C ASN A 61 -23.98 -7.42 -19.25
N GLN A 62 -23.30 -8.38 -19.90
CA GLN A 62 -23.30 -8.50 -21.35
C GLN A 62 -24.51 -9.30 -21.86
N PRO A 63 -25.08 -8.96 -23.05
CA PRO A 63 -26.24 -9.64 -23.61
C PRO A 63 -25.91 -10.97 -24.31
N PHE A 64 -24.64 -11.35 -24.40
CA PHE A 64 -24.16 -12.56 -25.08
C PHE A 64 -23.44 -13.50 -24.11
N GLU A 65 -23.37 -14.78 -24.50
CA GLU A 65 -22.77 -15.83 -23.70
C GLU A 65 -21.25 -15.87 -23.92
N VAL A 66 -20.49 -15.81 -22.80
CA VAL A 66 -19.04 -16.01 -22.78
C VAL A 66 -18.74 -17.50 -22.58
N LYS A 67 -17.74 -18.05 -23.26
CA LYS A 67 -17.37 -19.47 -23.18
C LYS A 67 -15.97 -19.72 -22.66
N GLY A 68 -15.08 -18.72 -22.71
CA GLY A 68 -13.72 -18.84 -22.19
C GLY A 68 -13.14 -17.51 -21.78
N LEU A 69 -12.05 -17.58 -21.00
CA LEU A 69 -11.32 -16.42 -20.52
C LEU A 69 -9.83 -16.56 -20.86
N ARG A 70 -9.17 -15.41 -20.99
CA ARG A 70 -7.71 -15.32 -21.15
C ARG A 70 -7.19 -14.04 -20.50
N ALA A 71 -5.93 -14.03 -20.08
CA ALA A 71 -5.25 -12.86 -19.53
C ALA A 71 -3.87 -12.69 -20.13
N SER A 72 -3.42 -11.44 -20.37
CA SER A 72 -2.04 -11.12 -20.66
C SER A 72 -1.51 -10.05 -19.71
N LEU A 73 -0.31 -10.28 -19.19
CA LEU A 73 0.39 -9.45 -18.23
C LEU A 73 1.50 -8.71 -18.96
N HIS A 74 1.67 -7.41 -18.69
CA HIS A 74 2.57 -6.52 -19.43
C HIS A 74 3.43 -5.71 -18.47
N GLY A 75 4.58 -5.23 -18.96
CA GLY A 75 5.50 -4.39 -18.20
C GLY A 75 5.93 -5.05 -16.89
N SER A 76 5.87 -4.33 -15.78
CA SER A 76 6.29 -4.85 -14.46
C SER A 76 5.50 -6.09 -14.04
N LEU A 77 4.19 -6.19 -14.36
CA LEU A 77 3.38 -7.38 -14.09
C LEU A 77 3.89 -8.62 -14.84
N ALA A 78 4.57 -8.47 -15.97
CA ALA A 78 5.22 -9.58 -16.66
C ALA A 78 6.61 -9.87 -16.06
N PHE A 79 7.46 -8.85 -15.93
CA PHE A 79 8.87 -9.03 -15.54
C PHE A 79 9.05 -9.55 -14.12
N THR A 80 8.22 -9.11 -13.17
CA THR A 80 8.29 -9.51 -11.76
C THR A 80 7.12 -10.36 -11.30
N GLY A 81 6.16 -10.64 -12.19
CA GLY A 81 4.88 -11.27 -11.87
C GLY A 81 4.98 -12.66 -11.24
N VAL A 82 5.91 -13.49 -11.71
CA VAL A 82 6.14 -14.83 -11.11
C VAL A 82 6.56 -14.71 -9.65
N GLY A 83 7.48 -13.77 -9.35
CA GLY A 83 7.94 -13.52 -7.98
C GLY A 83 6.86 -12.97 -7.04
N HIS A 84 5.87 -12.29 -7.62
CA HIS A 84 4.73 -11.71 -6.89
C HIS A 84 3.45 -12.55 -6.97
N ALA A 85 3.51 -13.78 -7.51
CA ALA A 85 2.36 -14.67 -7.72
C ALA A 85 1.20 -13.98 -8.48
N THR A 86 1.52 -13.16 -9.49
CA THR A 86 0.53 -12.41 -10.27
C THR A 86 -0.36 -13.34 -11.09
N ASP A 87 0.21 -14.40 -11.67
CA ASP A 87 -0.52 -15.47 -12.34
C ASP A 87 -1.56 -16.12 -11.41
N ARG A 88 -1.12 -16.53 -10.21
CA ARG A 88 -2.00 -17.08 -9.18
C ARG A 88 -3.14 -16.10 -8.83
N ALA A 89 -2.84 -14.83 -8.68
CA ALA A 89 -3.82 -13.80 -8.35
C ALA A 89 -4.87 -13.62 -9.46
N VAL A 90 -4.43 -13.57 -10.72
CA VAL A 90 -5.34 -13.49 -11.88
C VAL A 90 -6.23 -14.72 -11.98
N ILE A 91 -5.66 -15.93 -11.86
CA ILE A 91 -6.42 -17.20 -11.91
C ILE A 91 -7.51 -17.20 -10.83
N LEU A 92 -7.16 -16.89 -9.59
CA LEU A 92 -8.10 -16.86 -8.47
C LEU A 92 -9.16 -15.76 -8.64
N GLY A 93 -8.74 -14.57 -9.12
CA GLY A 93 -9.67 -13.48 -9.42
C GLY A 93 -10.66 -13.84 -10.52
N LEU A 94 -10.22 -14.50 -11.60
CA LEU A 94 -11.09 -15.02 -12.66
C LEU A 94 -11.98 -16.18 -12.21
N ALA A 95 -11.61 -16.88 -11.13
CA ALA A 95 -12.49 -17.82 -10.45
C ALA A 95 -13.52 -17.16 -9.52
N GLY A 96 -13.47 -15.84 -9.35
CA GLY A 96 -14.38 -15.05 -8.51
C GLY A 96 -13.94 -14.91 -7.06
N MET A 97 -12.72 -15.32 -6.69
CA MET A 97 -12.19 -15.11 -5.34
C MET A 97 -11.81 -13.64 -5.14
N GLN A 98 -12.09 -13.13 -3.94
CA GLN A 98 -11.76 -11.77 -3.54
C GLN A 98 -10.62 -11.77 -2.52
N SER A 99 -9.83 -10.69 -2.49
CA SER A 99 -8.66 -10.59 -1.63
C SER A 99 -8.98 -10.37 -0.15
N ASP A 100 -10.13 -9.77 0.16
CA ASP A 100 -10.55 -9.42 1.52
C ASP A 100 -11.04 -10.61 2.35
N ASN A 101 -11.53 -11.66 1.70
CA ASN A 101 -11.99 -12.91 2.33
C ASN A 101 -11.11 -14.11 1.97
N TYR A 102 -9.85 -13.86 1.60
CA TYR A 102 -8.91 -14.87 1.15
C TYR A 102 -8.64 -15.93 2.22
N ASP A 103 -8.73 -17.19 1.80
CA ASP A 103 -8.37 -18.40 2.56
C ASP A 103 -7.35 -19.20 1.74
N ALA A 104 -6.15 -19.38 2.27
CA ALA A 104 -5.05 -20.01 1.55
C ALA A 104 -5.36 -21.47 1.17
N ALA A 105 -6.01 -22.24 2.05
CA ALA A 105 -6.34 -23.65 1.79
C ALA A 105 -7.39 -23.78 0.68
N LYS A 106 -8.40 -22.90 0.69
CA LYS A 106 -9.41 -22.84 -0.38
C LYS A 106 -8.79 -22.40 -1.70
N ALA A 107 -7.89 -21.42 -1.68
CA ALA A 107 -7.20 -20.95 -2.86
C ALA A 107 -6.33 -22.04 -3.49
N ASP A 108 -5.58 -22.81 -2.68
CA ASP A 108 -4.76 -23.93 -3.16
C ASP A 108 -5.62 -25.06 -3.76
N ALA A 109 -6.74 -25.38 -3.12
CA ALA A 109 -7.68 -26.37 -3.61
C ALA A 109 -8.30 -25.93 -4.95
N GLU A 110 -8.69 -24.66 -5.08
CA GLU A 110 -9.26 -24.11 -6.31
C GLU A 110 -8.26 -24.10 -7.45
N LEU A 111 -7.01 -23.69 -7.22
CA LEU A 111 -5.95 -23.76 -8.22
C LEU A 111 -5.68 -25.18 -8.69
N ALA A 112 -5.66 -26.15 -7.76
CA ALA A 112 -5.48 -27.55 -8.11
C ALA A 112 -6.65 -28.06 -8.97
N ARG A 113 -7.89 -27.70 -8.65
CA ARG A 113 -9.08 -28.01 -9.44
C ARG A 113 -8.97 -27.42 -10.86
N ILE A 114 -8.69 -26.12 -10.96
CA ILE A 114 -8.58 -25.42 -12.25
C ILE A 114 -7.49 -26.02 -13.13
N ALA A 115 -6.36 -26.39 -12.56
CA ALA A 115 -5.25 -27.02 -13.30
C ALA A 115 -5.65 -28.36 -13.94
N VAL A 116 -6.57 -29.10 -13.32
CA VAL A 116 -7.07 -30.40 -13.80
C VAL A 116 -8.23 -30.19 -14.79
N GLU A 117 -9.23 -29.42 -14.41
CA GLU A 117 -10.48 -29.25 -15.15
C GLU A 117 -10.34 -28.26 -16.32
N LYS A 118 -9.32 -27.40 -16.31
CA LYS A 118 -9.09 -26.33 -17.29
C LYS A 118 -10.33 -25.45 -17.48
N SER A 119 -10.96 -25.13 -16.35
CA SER A 119 -12.16 -24.28 -16.30
C SER A 119 -12.22 -23.49 -14.99
N VAL A 120 -12.79 -22.29 -15.05
CA VAL A 120 -13.17 -21.48 -13.89
C VAL A 120 -14.68 -21.40 -13.80
N HIS A 121 -15.22 -21.28 -12.58
CA HIS A 121 -16.67 -21.28 -12.34
C HIS A 121 -17.08 -20.03 -11.53
N PRO A 122 -16.89 -18.82 -12.07
CA PRO A 122 -17.29 -17.61 -11.35
C PRO A 122 -18.82 -17.54 -11.22
N GLU A 123 -19.28 -17.07 -10.08
CA GLU A 123 -20.71 -16.93 -9.80
C GLU A 123 -21.40 -16.11 -10.89
N GLY A 124 -22.55 -16.59 -11.39
CA GLY A 124 -23.38 -15.93 -12.41
C GLY A 124 -22.94 -16.07 -13.86
N LEU A 125 -21.79 -16.70 -14.14
CA LEU A 125 -21.28 -16.89 -15.52
C LEU A 125 -21.16 -18.37 -15.94
N GLY A 126 -21.37 -19.31 -15.02
CA GLY A 126 -21.25 -20.73 -15.28
C GLY A 126 -19.80 -21.21 -15.47
N ALA A 127 -19.61 -22.36 -16.14
CA ALA A 127 -18.30 -22.89 -16.41
C ALA A 127 -17.69 -22.23 -17.67
N LEU A 128 -16.52 -21.63 -17.50
CA LEU A 128 -15.77 -20.97 -18.58
C LEU A 128 -14.44 -21.70 -18.80
N LYS A 129 -14.12 -21.99 -20.06
CA LYS A 129 -12.85 -22.61 -20.45
C LYS A 129 -11.69 -21.71 -20.05
N PHE A 130 -10.69 -22.30 -19.37
CA PHE A 130 -9.50 -21.58 -18.94
C PHE A 130 -8.39 -22.57 -18.57
N ASP A 131 -7.33 -22.61 -19.38
CA ASP A 131 -6.13 -23.38 -19.07
C ASP A 131 -5.06 -22.44 -18.48
N PRO A 132 -4.72 -22.53 -17.18
CA PRO A 132 -3.75 -21.63 -16.56
C PRO A 132 -2.41 -21.51 -17.29
N LYS A 133 -1.99 -22.59 -17.96
CA LYS A 133 -0.71 -22.64 -18.69
C LYS A 133 -0.75 -21.99 -20.06
N ALA A 134 -1.91 -21.95 -20.68
CA ALA A 134 -2.10 -21.40 -22.02
C ALA A 134 -2.74 -20.02 -22.03
N ASP A 135 -3.62 -19.76 -21.06
CA ASP A 135 -4.49 -18.59 -21.06
C ASP A 135 -4.00 -17.46 -20.11
N VAL A 136 -2.91 -17.69 -19.35
CA VAL A 136 -2.17 -16.62 -18.64
C VAL A 136 -0.84 -16.39 -19.34
N ILE A 137 -0.72 -15.25 -20.02
CA ILE A 137 0.41 -14.93 -20.89
C ILE A 137 1.24 -13.84 -20.24
N PHE A 138 2.52 -14.11 -19.97
CA PHE A 138 3.49 -13.07 -19.60
C PHE A 138 4.08 -12.47 -20.88
N ASN A 139 3.63 -11.25 -21.23
CA ASN A 139 4.06 -10.56 -22.43
C ASN A 139 5.20 -9.59 -22.10
N TYR A 140 6.41 -9.95 -22.50
CA TYR A 140 7.63 -9.18 -22.23
C TYR A 140 7.95 -8.15 -23.32
N ASP A 141 7.29 -8.25 -24.48
CA ASP A 141 7.62 -7.46 -25.68
C ASP A 141 6.70 -6.24 -25.85
N ASP A 142 5.46 -6.32 -25.35
CA ASP A 142 4.46 -5.25 -25.46
C ASP A 142 4.31 -4.50 -24.15
N VAL A 143 4.76 -3.24 -24.12
CA VAL A 143 4.64 -2.34 -22.96
C VAL A 143 3.45 -1.41 -23.17
N LEU A 144 2.44 -1.54 -22.32
CA LEU A 144 1.27 -0.68 -22.34
C LEU A 144 1.62 0.74 -21.89
N THR A 145 1.19 1.74 -22.65
CA THR A 145 1.62 3.15 -22.47
C THR A 145 0.99 3.86 -21.28
N GLY A 146 -0.06 3.28 -20.65
CA GLY A 146 -0.79 3.95 -19.57
C GLY A 146 -0.08 3.91 -18.22
N HIS A 147 0.43 2.74 -17.83
CA HIS A 147 1.12 2.51 -16.56
C HIS A 147 1.98 1.24 -16.65
N ALA A 148 3.07 1.18 -15.86
CA ALA A 148 4.00 0.05 -15.84
C ALA A 148 3.34 -1.30 -15.45
N ASN A 149 2.27 -1.28 -14.66
CA ASN A 149 1.54 -2.47 -14.20
C ASN A 149 0.27 -2.67 -15.02
N GLY A 150 0.40 -2.96 -16.31
CA GLY A 150 -0.72 -3.17 -17.23
C GLY A 150 -1.07 -4.64 -17.41
N MET A 151 -2.35 -4.92 -17.61
CA MET A 151 -2.88 -6.23 -17.99
C MET A 151 -4.06 -6.10 -18.91
N LYS A 152 -4.23 -7.10 -19.80
CA LYS A 152 -5.42 -7.24 -20.64
C LYS A 152 -6.17 -8.51 -20.27
N LEU A 153 -7.49 -8.41 -20.20
CA LEU A 153 -8.38 -9.53 -19.93
C LEU A 153 -9.28 -9.72 -21.14
N TYR A 154 -9.49 -10.97 -21.51
CA TYR A 154 -10.21 -11.36 -22.70
C TYR A 154 -11.34 -12.34 -22.37
N ALA A 155 -12.49 -12.13 -22.97
CA ALA A 155 -13.56 -13.10 -23.04
C ALA A 155 -13.67 -13.65 -24.47
N THR A 156 -13.89 -14.97 -24.58
CA THR A 156 -13.96 -15.68 -25.87
C THR A 156 -15.29 -16.39 -26.05
N ASP A 157 -15.67 -16.58 -27.31
CA ASP A 157 -16.80 -17.40 -27.70
C ASP A 157 -16.46 -18.92 -27.72
N ALA A 158 -17.38 -19.74 -28.26
CA ALA A 158 -17.21 -21.19 -28.34
C ALA A 158 -16.12 -21.63 -29.34
N GLN A 159 -15.76 -20.77 -30.31
CA GLN A 159 -14.69 -20.98 -31.28
C GLN A 159 -13.32 -20.59 -30.73
N GLY A 160 -13.29 -19.84 -29.63
CA GLY A 160 -12.11 -19.29 -29.01
C GLY A 160 -11.73 -17.91 -29.56
N ASP A 161 -12.60 -17.30 -30.35
CA ASP A 161 -12.42 -15.94 -30.87
C ASP A 161 -12.70 -14.91 -29.76
N VAL A 162 -11.88 -13.87 -29.69
CA VAL A 162 -12.01 -12.80 -28.68
C VAL A 162 -13.22 -11.94 -28.99
N ILE A 163 -14.17 -11.88 -28.07
CA ILE A 163 -15.41 -11.07 -28.19
C ILE A 163 -15.38 -9.83 -27.29
N ILE A 164 -14.58 -9.84 -26.22
CA ILE A 164 -14.30 -8.69 -25.36
C ILE A 164 -12.82 -8.67 -25.03
N GLU A 165 -12.21 -7.48 -25.13
CA GLU A 165 -10.89 -7.16 -24.59
C GLU A 165 -11.01 -5.92 -23.72
N GLU A 166 -10.50 -5.99 -22.48
CA GLU A 166 -10.37 -4.83 -21.60
C GLU A 166 -8.97 -4.71 -21.04
N THR A 167 -8.46 -3.49 -21.00
CA THR A 167 -7.15 -3.16 -20.43
C THR A 167 -7.34 -2.53 -19.06
N TYR A 168 -6.62 -3.09 -18.07
CA TYR A 168 -6.57 -2.62 -16.70
C TYR A 168 -5.16 -2.22 -16.29
N TYR A 169 -5.05 -1.24 -15.41
CA TYR A 169 -3.81 -0.81 -14.79
C TYR A 169 -3.90 -0.87 -13.28
N SER A 170 -2.96 -1.58 -12.64
CA SER A 170 -2.82 -1.63 -11.19
C SER A 170 -1.91 -0.50 -10.72
N ILE A 171 -2.47 0.56 -10.16
CA ILE A 171 -1.79 1.81 -9.82
C ILE A 171 -1.28 1.87 -8.36
N GLY A 172 -0.99 0.72 -7.75
CA GLY A 172 -0.51 0.60 -6.38
C GLY A 172 -1.62 0.58 -5.32
N GLY A 173 -1.32 0.07 -4.12
CA GLY A 173 -2.28 -0.01 -3.01
C GLY A 173 -3.57 -0.79 -3.31
N GLY A 174 -3.56 -1.71 -4.28
CA GLY A 174 -4.75 -2.43 -4.73
C GLY A 174 -5.78 -1.56 -5.47
N PHE A 175 -5.39 -0.37 -5.95
CA PHE A 175 -6.21 0.45 -6.83
C PHE A 175 -6.05 0.00 -8.28
N VAL A 176 -7.16 -0.04 -9.00
CA VAL A 176 -7.21 -0.49 -10.40
C VAL A 176 -8.04 0.50 -11.23
N LEU A 177 -7.53 0.86 -12.40
CA LEU A 177 -8.22 1.68 -13.39
C LEU A 177 -8.30 0.92 -14.71
N THR A 178 -9.39 1.10 -15.46
CA THR A 178 -9.43 0.73 -16.87
C THR A 178 -8.60 1.73 -17.70
N ALA A 179 -8.23 1.35 -18.93
CA ALA A 179 -7.55 2.28 -19.83
C ALA A 179 -8.38 3.56 -20.08
N GLN A 180 -9.69 3.45 -20.13
CA GLN A 180 -10.59 4.58 -20.30
C GLN A 180 -10.64 5.47 -19.06
N GLU A 181 -10.74 4.90 -17.85
CA GLU A 181 -10.72 5.67 -16.60
C GLU A 181 -9.40 6.44 -16.42
N LEU A 182 -8.29 5.81 -16.81
CA LEU A 182 -6.97 6.42 -16.77
C LEU A 182 -6.86 7.59 -17.79
N ALA A 183 -7.34 7.38 -19.02
CA ALA A 183 -7.32 8.40 -20.06
C ALA A 183 -8.23 9.59 -19.74
N ASP A 184 -9.39 9.35 -19.14
CA ASP A 184 -10.32 10.39 -18.70
C ASP A 184 -9.77 11.20 -17.50
N GLY A 185 -8.68 10.76 -16.89
CA GLY A 185 -8.17 11.36 -15.64
C GLY A 185 -9.18 11.27 -14.51
N LYS A 186 -10.09 10.29 -14.58
CA LYS A 186 -11.10 10.08 -13.55
C LYS A 186 -10.40 9.63 -12.28
N ALA A 187 -10.44 10.48 -11.28
CA ALA A 187 -10.19 10.05 -9.91
C ALA A 187 -11.16 8.91 -9.58
N THR A 188 -10.69 7.92 -8.83
CA THR A 188 -11.47 6.76 -8.41
C THR A 188 -12.70 7.11 -7.56
N ASP A 189 -12.88 8.37 -7.20
CA ASP A 189 -13.98 8.86 -6.38
C ASP A 189 -14.88 9.85 -7.15
N THR A 190 -16.09 9.41 -7.43
CA THR A 190 -17.18 10.25 -7.99
C THR A 190 -18.26 10.57 -6.95
N GLY A 191 -17.97 10.36 -5.66
CA GLY A 191 -18.92 10.55 -4.57
C GLY A 191 -19.30 12.01 -4.30
N ALA A 192 -20.33 12.20 -3.49
CA ALA A 192 -20.75 13.52 -3.03
C ALA A 192 -19.62 14.23 -2.26
N PRO A 193 -19.57 15.60 -2.28
CA PRO A 193 -18.60 16.34 -1.48
C PRO A 193 -18.64 15.95 -0.01
N VAL A 194 -17.46 15.85 0.61
CA VAL A 194 -17.34 15.55 2.05
C VAL A 194 -17.27 16.84 2.88
N PRO A 195 -17.61 16.80 4.19
CA PRO A 195 -17.61 17.97 5.06
C PRO A 195 -16.25 18.68 5.22
N PHE A 196 -15.15 17.93 5.20
CA PHE A 196 -13.77 18.44 5.33
C PHE A 196 -12.92 18.01 4.12
N PRO A 197 -13.04 18.70 2.98
CA PRO A 197 -12.43 18.24 1.71
C PRO A 197 -10.99 18.74 1.54
N PHE A 198 -10.10 18.54 2.51
CA PHE A 198 -8.71 18.97 2.41
C PHE A 198 -7.94 18.14 1.37
N GLN A 199 -7.13 18.83 0.56
CA GLN A 199 -6.25 18.25 -0.47
C GLN A 199 -4.77 18.50 -0.18
N SER A 200 -4.45 19.34 0.81
CA SER A 200 -3.10 19.60 1.28
C SER A 200 -3.03 19.53 2.80
N ALA A 201 -1.83 19.43 3.35
CA ALA A 201 -1.62 19.49 4.80
C ALA A 201 -1.95 20.90 5.33
N ALA A 202 -1.65 21.93 4.57
CA ALA A 202 -2.03 23.29 4.93
C ALA A 202 -3.55 23.45 5.07
N GLU A 203 -4.35 23.01 4.09
CA GLU A 203 -5.82 23.03 4.17
C GLU A 203 -6.34 22.18 5.34
N MET A 204 -5.72 21.02 5.60
CA MET A 204 -6.08 20.16 6.73
C MET A 204 -5.88 20.89 8.07
N LEU A 205 -4.77 21.58 8.26
CA LEU A 205 -4.49 22.38 9.46
C LEU A 205 -5.44 23.57 9.60
N GLU A 206 -5.69 24.31 8.51
CA GLU A 206 -6.67 25.42 8.51
C GLU A 206 -8.08 24.93 8.92
N MET A 207 -8.54 23.80 8.38
CA MET A 207 -9.83 23.22 8.73
C MET A 207 -9.87 22.71 10.17
N ALA A 208 -8.79 22.13 10.67
CA ALA A 208 -8.68 21.71 12.07
C ALA A 208 -8.76 22.91 13.01
N GLN A 209 -8.02 23.97 12.72
CA GLN A 209 -8.05 25.21 13.50
C GLN A 209 -9.43 25.88 13.48
N ALA A 210 -10.04 26.01 12.29
CA ALA A 210 -11.34 26.66 12.13
C ALA A 210 -12.48 25.89 12.80
N SER A 211 -12.42 24.55 12.81
CA SER A 211 -13.48 23.69 13.38
C SER A 211 -13.25 23.31 14.84
N GLY A 212 -12.02 23.45 15.34
CA GLY A 212 -11.61 22.94 16.66
C GLY A 212 -11.61 21.41 16.75
N LYS A 213 -11.61 20.69 15.61
CA LYS A 213 -11.63 19.23 15.53
C LYS A 213 -10.22 18.68 15.36
N SER A 214 -9.99 17.48 15.90
CA SER A 214 -8.81 16.69 15.56
C SER A 214 -8.82 16.23 14.10
N ILE A 215 -7.65 15.87 13.55
CA ILE A 215 -7.55 15.28 12.20
C ILE A 215 -8.39 14.00 12.11
N ALA A 216 -8.36 13.16 13.14
CA ALA A 216 -9.17 11.95 13.21
C ALA A 216 -10.66 12.25 13.18
N ASP A 217 -11.14 13.29 13.91
CA ASP A 217 -12.55 13.67 13.94
C ASP A 217 -13.03 14.23 12.59
N MET A 218 -12.21 15.03 11.91
CA MET A 218 -12.50 15.50 10.55
C MET A 218 -12.61 14.32 9.58
N LYS A 219 -11.64 13.40 9.63
CA LYS A 219 -11.63 12.19 8.80
C LYS A 219 -12.84 11.31 9.10
N ARG A 220 -13.18 11.07 10.38
CA ARG A 220 -14.38 10.35 10.81
C ARG A 220 -15.65 11.01 10.28
N THR A 221 -15.74 12.34 10.35
CA THR A 221 -16.90 13.09 9.84
C THR A 221 -17.06 12.89 8.33
N ASN A 222 -15.96 12.87 7.58
CA ASN A 222 -15.97 12.60 6.15
C ASN A 222 -16.45 11.16 5.85
N GLU A 223 -15.94 10.15 6.56
CA GLU A 223 -16.39 8.76 6.41
C GLU A 223 -17.89 8.62 6.66
N LEU A 224 -18.39 9.21 7.75
CA LEU A 224 -19.80 9.15 8.14
C LEU A 224 -20.75 9.90 7.21
N SER A 225 -20.24 10.75 6.33
CA SER A 225 -21.05 11.33 5.24
C SER A 225 -21.40 10.31 4.15
N ARG A 226 -20.71 9.14 4.13
CA ARG A 226 -20.83 8.11 3.10
C ARG A 226 -21.22 6.74 3.62
N MET A 227 -21.09 6.49 4.93
CA MET A 227 -21.42 5.21 5.55
C MET A 227 -22.00 5.38 6.94
N LYS A 228 -22.57 4.30 7.50
CA LYS A 228 -23.12 4.29 8.86
C LYS A 228 -22.00 4.19 9.90
N HIS A 229 -22.29 4.70 11.12
CA HIS A 229 -21.38 4.56 12.26
C HIS A 229 -20.99 3.10 12.55
N SER A 230 -21.97 2.19 12.53
CA SER A 230 -21.74 0.76 12.77
C SER A 230 -20.74 0.15 11.78
N ASP A 231 -20.84 0.55 10.53
CA ASP A 231 -20.03 -0.02 9.44
C ASP A 231 -18.60 0.51 9.51
N LEU A 232 -18.44 1.80 9.83
CA LEU A 232 -17.13 2.41 10.06
C LEU A 232 -16.42 1.77 11.25
N ASP A 233 -17.09 1.66 12.40
CA ASP A 233 -16.48 1.15 13.63
C ASP A 233 -16.15 -0.35 13.50
N ALA A 234 -17.04 -1.15 12.89
CA ALA A 234 -16.77 -2.55 12.58
C ALA A 234 -15.58 -2.71 11.61
N GLY A 235 -15.50 -1.88 10.57
CA GLY A 235 -14.42 -1.90 9.62
C GLY A 235 -13.07 -1.54 10.24
N LEU A 236 -13.01 -0.49 11.06
CA LEU A 236 -11.79 -0.10 11.78
C LEU A 236 -11.32 -1.19 12.76
N THR A 237 -12.26 -1.81 13.47
CA THR A 237 -11.99 -2.94 14.36
C THR A 237 -11.41 -4.12 13.57
N ARG A 238 -12.03 -4.49 12.46
CA ARG A 238 -11.55 -5.58 11.58
C ARG A 238 -10.14 -5.31 11.03
N ILE A 239 -9.83 -4.08 10.63
CA ILE A 239 -8.48 -3.71 10.17
C ILE A 239 -7.46 -4.04 11.26
N TRP A 240 -7.69 -3.58 12.48
CA TRP A 240 -6.77 -3.87 13.59
C TRP A 240 -6.69 -5.36 13.94
N GLU A 241 -7.80 -6.05 13.99
CA GLU A 241 -7.83 -7.50 14.26
C GLU A 241 -6.99 -8.28 13.25
N VAL A 242 -7.10 -7.97 11.96
CA VAL A 242 -6.30 -8.61 10.91
C VAL A 242 -4.83 -8.24 11.02
N MET A 243 -4.49 -6.97 11.28
CA MET A 243 -3.11 -6.53 11.51
C MET A 243 -2.49 -7.27 12.70
N ASN A 244 -3.19 -7.30 13.82
CA ASN A 244 -2.72 -7.95 15.04
C ASN A 244 -2.56 -9.47 14.87
N ALA A 245 -3.54 -10.12 14.28
CA ALA A 245 -3.47 -11.55 13.97
C ALA A 245 -2.32 -11.88 13.00
N CYS A 246 -2.00 -10.98 12.06
CA CYS A 246 -0.85 -11.13 11.17
C CYS A 246 0.48 -11.10 11.95
N ILE A 247 0.65 -10.16 12.89
CA ILE A 247 1.81 -10.13 13.78
C ILE A 247 1.92 -11.43 14.57
N ASP A 248 0.81 -11.87 15.20
CA ASP A 248 0.79 -13.07 16.05
C ASP A 248 1.15 -14.36 15.26
N ARG A 249 0.69 -14.47 14.01
CA ARG A 249 1.12 -15.55 13.10
C ARG A 249 2.61 -15.45 12.79
N GLY A 250 3.10 -14.26 12.41
CA GLY A 250 4.50 -14.07 12.01
C GLY A 250 5.50 -14.37 13.13
N ILE A 251 5.21 -13.95 14.37
CA ILE A 251 6.07 -14.29 15.56
C ILE A 251 5.95 -15.74 16.00
N SER A 252 5.03 -16.51 15.44
CA SER A 252 4.84 -17.93 15.72
C SER A 252 5.36 -18.82 14.60
N SER A 253 5.65 -18.27 13.42
CA SER A 253 5.99 -19.02 12.21
C SER A 253 7.50 -19.14 12.00
N GLU A 254 7.95 -20.32 11.58
CA GLU A 254 9.34 -20.63 11.24
C GLU A 254 9.48 -21.10 9.79
N GLY A 255 10.71 -21.29 9.35
CA GLY A 255 11.02 -21.91 8.06
C GLY A 255 11.65 -20.93 7.06
N ILE A 256 11.56 -21.28 5.79
CA ILE A 256 12.12 -20.55 4.66
C ILE A 256 10.98 -19.93 3.86
N LEU A 257 11.13 -18.67 3.47
CA LEU A 257 10.15 -17.95 2.64
C LEU A 257 10.16 -18.51 1.21
N PRO A 258 9.00 -18.50 0.52
CA PRO A 258 8.90 -18.97 -0.86
C PRO A 258 9.66 -18.08 -1.85
N GLY A 259 9.83 -18.53 -3.11
CA GLY A 259 10.43 -17.71 -4.20
C GLY A 259 11.91 -17.96 -4.45
N GLY A 260 12.56 -18.91 -3.75
CA GLY A 260 13.89 -19.41 -4.10
C GLY A 260 15.07 -18.54 -3.71
N LEU A 261 14.88 -17.52 -2.84
CA LEU A 261 15.98 -16.78 -2.21
C LEU A 261 16.53 -17.45 -0.95
N SER A 262 15.88 -18.52 -0.49
CA SER A 262 16.23 -19.22 0.77
C SER A 262 16.27 -18.31 1.99
N VAL A 263 15.48 -17.23 1.99
CA VAL A 263 15.37 -16.31 3.13
C VAL A 263 14.70 -17.02 4.29
N ARG A 264 15.41 -17.11 5.41
CA ARG A 264 14.87 -17.70 6.64
C ARG A 264 13.99 -16.71 7.38
N ARG A 265 12.83 -17.14 7.90
CA ARG A 265 12.04 -16.36 8.84
C ARG A 265 12.85 -16.08 10.10
N ARG A 266 12.85 -14.85 10.58
CA ARG A 266 13.62 -14.38 11.74
C ARG A 266 12.78 -13.85 12.88
N ALA A 267 11.56 -13.38 12.58
CA ALA A 267 10.71 -12.71 13.56
C ALA A 267 10.48 -13.56 14.81
N LYS A 268 10.19 -14.86 14.65
CA LYS A 268 10.00 -15.78 15.79
C LYS A 268 11.24 -15.88 16.66
N GLY A 269 12.41 -16.13 16.07
CA GLY A 269 13.66 -16.29 16.84
C GLY A 269 14.05 -15.02 17.61
N ILE A 270 13.83 -13.84 17.01
CA ILE A 270 14.08 -12.56 17.68
C ILE A 270 13.04 -12.35 18.80
N TYR A 271 11.75 -12.64 18.53
CA TYR A 271 10.69 -12.54 19.54
C TYR A 271 10.96 -13.44 20.75
N ASP A 272 11.35 -14.69 20.54
CA ASP A 272 11.67 -15.63 21.62
C ASP A 272 12.85 -15.13 22.47
N ALA A 273 13.87 -14.56 21.84
CA ALA A 273 15.00 -13.95 22.55
C ALA A 273 14.57 -12.73 23.39
N LEU A 274 13.76 -11.83 22.81
CA LEU A 274 13.21 -10.66 23.50
C LEU A 274 12.32 -11.06 24.69
N MET A 275 11.51 -12.10 24.52
CA MET A 275 10.67 -12.65 25.60
C MET A 275 11.51 -13.25 26.75
N ALA A 276 12.63 -13.89 26.43
CA ALA A 276 13.54 -14.41 27.44
C ALA A 276 14.24 -13.29 28.24
N GLU A 277 14.48 -12.14 27.61
CA GLU A 277 15.03 -10.95 28.26
C GLU A 277 14.01 -10.17 29.11
N ARG A 278 12.70 -10.36 28.84
CA ARG A 278 11.59 -9.65 29.47
C ARG A 278 11.41 -10.04 30.94
N GLY A 279 12.17 -9.59 31.81
CA GLY A 279 12.18 -9.91 33.25
C GLY A 279 13.57 -9.82 33.82
N MET A 280 14.55 -9.56 32.99
CA MET A 280 15.88 -9.22 33.45
C MET A 280 15.91 -7.80 34.04
N ASN A 281 16.63 -7.58 35.13
CA ASN A 281 16.76 -6.27 35.76
C ASN A 281 17.55 -5.25 34.93
N LEU A 282 18.25 -5.71 33.88
CA LEU A 282 19.04 -4.89 32.98
C LEU A 282 18.71 -5.32 31.53
N THR A 283 18.05 -4.44 30.79
CA THR A 283 17.87 -4.55 29.36
C THR A 283 18.63 -3.42 28.65
N ALA A 284 19.22 -3.69 27.47
CA ALA A 284 19.87 -2.65 26.69
C ALA A 284 18.87 -1.61 26.24
N PRO A 285 19.15 -0.29 26.29
CA PRO A 285 18.18 0.74 25.89
C PRO A 285 17.67 0.60 24.47
N HIS A 286 18.44 0.02 23.55
CA HIS A 286 18.05 -0.20 22.15
C HIS A 286 17.13 -1.40 21.94
N THR A 287 16.92 -2.27 22.92
CA THR A 287 16.01 -3.43 22.82
C THR A 287 14.60 -3.04 22.41
N ILE A 288 14.19 -1.81 22.70
CA ILE A 288 12.88 -1.30 22.24
C ILE A 288 12.80 -1.22 20.71
N ASN A 289 13.91 -0.95 20.02
CA ASN A 289 13.96 -0.97 18.55
C ASN A 289 13.80 -2.38 18.00
N ASP A 290 14.30 -3.38 18.72
CA ASP A 290 14.21 -4.79 18.32
C ASP A 290 12.75 -5.27 18.40
N TRP A 291 11.97 -4.82 19.39
CA TRP A 291 10.53 -5.08 19.46
C TRP A 291 9.79 -4.54 18.24
N MET A 292 10.02 -3.27 17.87
CA MET A 292 9.40 -2.65 16.69
C MET A 292 9.79 -3.38 15.42
N SER A 293 11.08 -3.68 15.24
CA SER A 293 11.59 -4.43 14.10
C SER A 293 10.96 -5.82 14.01
N THR A 294 10.85 -6.52 15.14
CA THR A 294 10.27 -7.87 15.19
C THR A 294 8.81 -7.88 14.74
N TYR A 295 7.98 -6.95 15.22
CA TYR A 295 6.59 -6.85 14.80
C TYR A 295 6.46 -6.52 13.30
N ALA A 296 7.27 -5.59 12.79
CA ALA A 296 7.26 -5.25 11.37
C ALA A 296 7.73 -6.41 10.47
N MET A 297 8.81 -7.09 10.90
CA MET A 297 9.32 -8.28 10.20
C MET A 297 8.30 -9.42 10.20
N ALA A 298 7.60 -9.66 11.32
CA ALA A 298 6.55 -10.66 11.41
C ALA A 298 5.47 -10.46 10.34
N VAL A 299 4.98 -9.22 10.17
CA VAL A 299 4.01 -8.89 9.12
C VAL A 299 4.59 -9.10 7.73
N ASN A 300 5.82 -8.66 7.49
CA ASN A 300 6.42 -8.76 6.16
C ASN A 300 6.81 -10.19 5.78
N GLU A 301 7.17 -11.03 6.74
CA GLU A 301 7.39 -12.46 6.53
C GLU A 301 6.06 -13.18 6.19
N GLU A 302 4.96 -12.82 6.86
CA GLU A 302 3.61 -13.30 6.50
C GLU A 302 3.20 -12.82 5.11
N ASN A 303 3.44 -11.53 4.80
CA ASN A 303 3.20 -10.99 3.47
C ASN A 303 3.97 -11.76 2.39
N ALA A 304 5.26 -11.99 2.60
CA ALA A 304 6.11 -12.72 1.66
C ALA A 304 5.69 -14.19 1.48
N ALA A 305 5.07 -14.78 2.50
CA ALA A 305 4.54 -16.14 2.45
C ALA A 305 3.15 -16.25 1.82
N GLY A 306 2.55 -15.13 1.36
CA GLY A 306 1.20 -15.13 0.79
C GLY A 306 0.09 -15.20 1.83
N GLY A 307 0.37 -14.83 3.08
CA GLY A 307 -0.61 -14.77 4.16
C GLY A 307 -1.57 -13.59 4.05
N GLN A 308 -2.63 -13.61 4.86
CA GLN A 308 -3.55 -12.49 4.98
C GLN A 308 -2.88 -11.34 5.72
N ILE A 309 -2.95 -10.15 5.12
CA ILE A 309 -2.38 -8.90 5.65
C ILE A 309 -3.37 -7.74 5.48
N VAL A 310 -3.00 -6.57 5.99
CA VAL A 310 -3.63 -5.30 5.60
C VAL A 310 -2.60 -4.46 4.85
N THR A 311 -2.93 -4.00 3.63
CA THR A 311 -2.11 -2.97 2.96
C THR A 311 -2.07 -1.70 3.81
N ALA A 312 -0.87 -1.07 3.94
CA ALA A 312 -0.71 0.11 4.79
C ALA A 312 0.47 1.00 4.34
N PRO A 313 0.40 1.80 3.27
CA PRO A 313 -0.63 1.81 2.22
C PRO A 313 -0.41 0.78 1.11
N THR A 314 0.72 0.05 1.11
CA THR A 314 1.04 -1.06 0.19
C THR A 314 1.42 -2.32 0.96
N ASN A 315 1.50 -3.46 0.26
CA ASN A 315 1.96 -4.70 0.86
C ASN A 315 3.46 -4.64 1.19
N GLY A 316 4.26 -3.99 0.34
CA GLY A 316 5.70 -3.83 0.58
C GLY A 316 6.02 -3.08 1.87
N ALA A 317 5.09 -2.25 2.35
CA ALA A 317 5.22 -1.45 3.56
C ALA A 317 4.21 -1.86 4.67
N ALA A 318 3.56 -3.01 4.54
CA ALA A 318 2.45 -3.44 5.41
C ALA A 318 2.84 -3.62 6.89
N GLY A 319 4.14 -3.75 7.19
CA GLY A 319 4.63 -3.97 8.55
C GLY A 319 4.73 -2.71 9.41
N VAL A 320 4.90 -1.53 8.81
CA VAL A 320 5.24 -0.29 9.56
C VAL A 320 4.11 0.14 10.50
N VAL A 321 2.89 0.30 9.98
CA VAL A 321 1.72 0.78 10.75
C VAL A 321 1.35 -0.21 11.86
N PRO A 322 1.13 -1.52 11.59
CA PRO A 322 0.75 -2.46 12.64
C PRO A 322 1.84 -2.64 13.70
N ALA A 323 3.12 -2.61 13.32
CA ALA A 323 4.21 -2.67 14.28
C ALA A 323 4.22 -1.46 15.23
N THR A 324 3.95 -0.26 14.70
CA THR A 324 3.87 0.96 15.49
C THR A 324 2.67 0.93 16.45
N ILE A 325 1.50 0.45 16.01
CA ILE A 325 0.33 0.28 16.87
C ILE A 325 0.62 -0.76 17.96
N ARG A 326 1.20 -1.92 17.61
CA ARG A 326 1.52 -2.98 18.56
C ARG A 326 2.56 -2.52 19.59
N TYR A 327 3.63 -1.81 19.12
CA TYR A 327 4.58 -1.17 20.00
C TYR A 327 3.90 -0.21 20.99
N TRP A 328 3.02 0.65 20.51
CA TRP A 328 2.29 1.59 21.34
C TRP A 328 1.45 0.87 22.41
N LEU A 329 0.70 -0.16 22.03
CA LEU A 329 -0.15 -0.92 22.93
C LEU A 329 0.65 -1.71 23.99
N ASP A 330 1.79 -2.29 23.60
CA ASP A 330 2.57 -3.19 24.48
C ASP A 330 3.57 -2.45 25.37
N HIS A 331 4.03 -1.24 24.98
CA HIS A 331 5.16 -0.58 25.61
C HIS A 331 4.88 0.86 26.08
N VAL A 332 3.77 1.49 25.69
CA VAL A 332 3.47 2.86 26.11
C VAL A 332 2.38 2.84 27.21
N PRO A 333 2.70 3.37 28.42
CA PRO A 333 1.72 3.41 29.52
C PRO A 333 0.46 4.19 29.14
N GLY A 334 -0.71 3.63 29.44
CA GLY A 334 -2.00 4.26 29.15
C GLY A 334 -2.53 4.02 27.73
N ALA A 335 -1.80 3.28 26.91
CA ALA A 335 -2.28 2.86 25.60
C ALA A 335 -3.49 1.92 25.73
N THR A 336 -4.51 2.12 24.87
CA THR A 336 -5.74 1.31 24.87
C THR A 336 -6.18 1.02 23.45
N VAL A 337 -6.71 -0.19 23.21
CA VAL A 337 -7.23 -0.61 21.92
C VAL A 337 -8.35 0.32 21.42
N SER A 338 -9.12 0.92 22.34
CA SER A 338 -10.19 1.86 22.00
C SER A 338 -9.72 3.11 21.25
N LYS A 339 -8.44 3.45 21.30
CA LYS A 339 -7.83 4.56 20.55
C LYS A 339 -7.24 4.16 19.19
N VAL A 340 -7.20 2.88 18.85
CA VAL A 340 -6.71 2.42 17.53
C VAL A 340 -7.50 3.03 16.38
N PRO A 341 -8.84 3.21 16.44
CA PRO A 341 -9.58 3.94 15.42
C PRO A 341 -9.07 5.39 15.18
N GLU A 342 -8.70 6.12 16.23
CA GLU A 342 -8.11 7.45 16.14
C GLU A 342 -6.77 7.41 15.39
N PHE A 343 -5.91 6.43 15.72
CA PHE A 343 -4.65 6.18 15.03
C PHE A 343 -4.88 5.95 13.53
N LEU A 344 -5.76 5.01 13.17
CA LEU A 344 -6.02 4.61 11.78
C LEU A 344 -6.62 5.74 10.95
N LEU A 345 -7.56 6.51 11.50
CA LEU A 345 -8.18 7.65 10.83
C LEU A 345 -7.16 8.76 10.55
N THR A 346 -6.30 9.09 11.53
CA THR A 346 -5.22 10.07 11.35
C THR A 346 -4.22 9.59 10.30
N ALA A 347 -3.75 8.34 10.41
CA ALA A 347 -2.84 7.74 9.45
C ALA A 347 -3.42 7.74 8.02
N ALA A 348 -4.72 7.43 7.86
CA ALA A 348 -5.39 7.45 6.56
C ALA A 348 -5.51 8.87 5.98
N ALA A 349 -5.68 9.90 6.80
CA ALA A 349 -5.69 11.29 6.33
C ALA A 349 -4.34 11.66 5.69
N ILE A 350 -3.24 11.35 6.36
CA ILE A 350 -1.87 11.59 5.86
C ILE A 350 -1.58 10.75 4.61
N GLY A 351 -1.89 9.45 4.64
CA GLY A 351 -1.72 8.57 3.47
C GLY A 351 -2.51 9.05 2.26
N GLY A 352 -3.70 9.59 2.48
CA GLY A 352 -4.54 10.20 1.45
C GLY A 352 -3.89 11.42 0.80
N LEU A 353 -3.30 12.33 1.58
CA LEU A 353 -2.55 13.49 1.07
C LEU A 353 -1.35 13.07 0.22
N ILE A 354 -0.59 12.08 0.69
CA ILE A 354 0.58 11.56 -0.05
C ILE A 354 0.14 10.92 -1.36
N LYS A 355 -0.89 10.07 -1.35
CA LYS A 355 -1.39 9.43 -2.56
C LYS A 355 -1.95 10.44 -3.55
N TYR A 356 -2.64 11.47 -3.08
CA TYR A 356 -3.26 12.50 -3.92
C TYR A 356 -2.22 13.38 -4.61
N ASN A 357 -1.20 13.83 -3.88
CA ASN A 357 -0.23 14.84 -4.35
C ASN A 357 1.06 14.23 -4.92
N ALA A 358 1.32 12.95 -4.66
CA ALA A 358 2.50 12.25 -5.18
C ALA A 358 2.13 10.82 -5.62
N SER A 359 2.61 9.82 -4.93
CA SER A 359 2.29 8.41 -5.16
C SER A 359 2.55 7.58 -3.91
N ILE A 360 1.91 6.42 -3.82
CA ILE A 360 2.21 5.36 -2.85
C ILE A 360 2.82 4.13 -3.52
N SER A 361 3.14 4.20 -4.82
CA SER A 361 3.63 3.07 -5.61
C SER A 361 5.15 3.04 -5.72
N GLY A 362 5.76 1.88 -5.40
CA GLY A 362 7.18 1.64 -5.60
C GLY A 362 7.60 1.70 -7.06
N ALA A 363 6.71 1.30 -7.98
CA ALA A 363 6.92 1.36 -9.42
C ALA A 363 6.93 2.79 -9.98
N GLU A 364 6.31 3.76 -9.28
CA GLU A 364 6.28 5.16 -9.69
C GLU A 364 7.39 5.98 -9.01
N CYS A 365 7.54 5.84 -7.71
CA CYS A 365 8.40 6.71 -6.90
C CYS A 365 9.42 5.97 -6.03
N GLY A 366 9.62 4.67 -6.19
CA GLY A 366 10.53 3.90 -5.33
C GLY A 366 9.94 3.63 -3.92
N CYS A 367 10.73 3.03 -3.04
CA CYS A 367 10.29 2.71 -1.67
C CYS A 367 10.07 3.95 -0.79
N GLN A 368 10.52 5.14 -1.18
CA GLN A 368 10.12 6.38 -0.49
C GLN A 368 8.60 6.56 -0.49
N ALA A 369 7.92 6.13 -1.58
CA ALA A 369 6.47 6.16 -1.70
C ALA A 369 5.77 5.06 -0.88
N GLU A 370 6.40 3.93 -0.66
CA GLU A 370 5.82 2.83 0.12
C GLU A 370 6.17 2.95 1.61
N VAL A 371 7.42 2.69 1.96
CA VAL A 371 7.90 2.71 3.36
C VAL A 371 7.88 4.12 3.95
N GLY A 372 8.23 5.14 3.13
CA GLY A 372 8.18 6.54 3.58
C GLY A 372 6.75 6.98 3.87
N SER A 373 5.79 6.66 3.01
CA SER A 373 4.36 6.94 3.27
C SER A 373 3.85 6.19 4.49
N ALA A 374 4.18 4.89 4.63
CA ALA A 374 3.79 4.10 5.80
C ALA A 374 4.37 4.65 7.11
N ALA A 375 5.63 5.11 7.07
CA ALA A 375 6.28 5.73 8.23
C ALA A 375 5.62 7.08 8.61
N ALA A 376 5.27 7.92 7.62
CA ALA A 376 4.53 9.16 7.84
C ALA A 376 3.13 8.90 8.42
N MET A 377 2.41 7.92 7.88
CA MET A 377 1.11 7.45 8.39
C MET A 377 1.21 6.95 9.83
N ALA A 378 2.23 6.15 10.13
CA ALA A 378 2.44 5.58 11.45
C ALA A 378 2.87 6.64 12.47
N ALA A 379 3.75 7.58 12.08
CA ALA A 379 4.19 8.68 12.94
C ALA A 379 3.04 9.61 13.31
N SER A 380 2.22 9.99 12.34
CA SER A 380 1.05 10.85 12.56
C SER A 380 0.01 10.16 13.44
N GLY A 381 -0.30 8.88 13.18
CA GLY A 381 -1.24 8.11 13.98
C GLY A 381 -0.78 7.96 15.44
N LEU A 382 0.52 7.67 15.64
CA LEU A 382 1.11 7.57 16.98
C LEU A 382 1.10 8.92 17.70
N CYS A 383 1.48 10.01 17.01
CA CYS A 383 1.46 11.36 17.56
C CYS A 383 0.05 11.74 18.04
N ALA A 384 -1.00 11.42 17.24
CA ALA A 384 -2.39 11.69 17.58
C ALA A 384 -2.82 10.97 18.87
N VAL A 385 -2.61 9.65 18.95
CA VAL A 385 -3.05 8.85 20.13
C VAL A 385 -2.24 9.15 21.39
N MET A 386 -1.07 9.77 21.24
CA MET A 386 -0.26 10.29 22.34
C MET A 386 -0.64 11.73 22.75
N GLY A 387 -1.67 12.32 22.11
CA GLY A 387 -2.22 13.63 22.45
C GLY A 387 -1.55 14.83 21.76
N GLY A 388 -0.87 14.60 20.63
CA GLY A 388 -0.29 15.66 19.80
C GLY A 388 -1.36 16.58 19.18
N THR A 389 -1.00 17.87 19.00
CA THR A 389 -1.82 18.83 18.27
C THR A 389 -1.82 18.53 16.78
N PRO A 390 -2.76 19.10 15.98
CA PRO A 390 -2.73 18.92 14.53
C PRO A 390 -1.38 19.32 13.88
N GLU A 391 -0.75 20.38 14.36
CA GLU A 391 0.57 20.85 13.89
C GLU A 391 1.70 19.87 14.26
N GLN A 392 1.66 19.29 15.47
CA GLN A 392 2.61 18.25 15.87
C GLN A 392 2.42 16.95 15.07
N ILE A 393 1.16 16.60 14.75
CA ILE A 393 0.83 15.44 13.93
C ILE A 393 1.36 15.61 12.50
N GLU A 394 1.17 16.79 11.90
CA GLU A 394 1.70 17.13 10.59
C GLU A 394 3.23 17.09 10.58
N ASN A 395 3.89 17.69 11.59
CA ASN A 395 5.34 17.64 11.72
C ASN A 395 5.88 16.22 11.92
N ALA A 396 5.18 15.35 12.68
CA ALA A 396 5.57 13.95 12.82
C ALA A 396 5.55 13.22 11.47
N ALA A 397 4.53 13.48 10.65
CA ALA A 397 4.42 12.91 9.30
C ALA A 397 5.52 13.42 8.38
N GLU A 398 5.81 14.71 8.42
CA GLU A 398 6.86 15.35 7.64
C GLU A 398 8.23 14.76 7.97
N ILE A 399 8.65 14.75 9.27
CA ILE A 399 9.92 14.18 9.72
C ILE A 399 10.08 12.73 9.25
N ALA A 400 9.03 11.94 9.37
CA ALA A 400 9.08 10.54 8.94
C ALA A 400 9.23 10.42 7.42
N LEU A 401 8.54 11.25 6.62
CA LEU A 401 8.59 11.19 5.15
C LEU A 401 9.96 11.67 4.64
N GLU A 402 10.46 12.82 5.12
CA GLU A 402 11.71 13.40 4.63
C GLU A 402 12.89 12.46 4.79
N HIS A 403 12.93 11.67 5.91
CA HIS A 403 13.98 10.69 6.19
C HIS A 403 13.90 9.42 5.33
N HIS A 404 12.95 9.35 4.40
CA HIS A 404 12.83 8.29 3.41
C HIS A 404 13.03 8.77 1.97
N LEU A 405 13.24 10.08 1.75
CA LEU A 405 13.47 10.64 0.41
C LEU A 405 14.67 9.98 -0.27
N GLY A 406 14.52 9.69 -1.57
CA GLY A 406 15.56 9.03 -2.37
C GLY A 406 15.64 7.49 -2.21
N MET A 407 14.79 6.86 -1.39
CA MET A 407 14.81 5.41 -1.20
C MET A 407 14.31 4.68 -2.45
N THR A 408 15.21 3.89 -3.06
CA THR A 408 14.92 3.07 -4.25
C THR A 408 14.02 1.87 -3.95
N CYS A 409 13.34 1.32 -4.95
CA CYS A 409 12.64 0.04 -4.90
C CYS A 409 13.36 -0.98 -5.78
N ASP A 410 14.24 -1.75 -5.17
CA ASP A 410 15.20 -2.65 -5.81
C ASP A 410 15.21 -4.05 -5.17
N PRO A 411 14.05 -4.73 -5.07
CA PRO A 411 13.94 -6.01 -4.38
C PRO A 411 14.71 -7.10 -5.14
N VAL A 412 15.45 -7.93 -4.39
CA VAL A 412 16.25 -9.04 -4.95
C VAL A 412 15.33 -10.05 -5.61
N LYS A 413 15.62 -10.38 -6.88
CA LYS A 413 14.76 -11.22 -7.75
C LYS A 413 13.30 -10.74 -7.85
N GLY A 414 13.03 -9.47 -7.61
CA GLY A 414 11.68 -8.92 -7.59
C GLY A 414 10.80 -9.41 -6.43
N LEU A 415 11.37 -10.07 -5.41
CA LEU A 415 10.61 -10.62 -4.28
C LEU A 415 10.49 -9.60 -3.14
N VAL A 416 9.29 -9.43 -2.59
CA VAL A 416 9.02 -8.55 -1.43
C VAL A 416 9.57 -9.19 -0.14
N GLN A 417 10.89 -9.43 -0.13
CA GLN A 417 11.62 -10.06 0.98
C GLN A 417 12.85 -9.24 1.36
N VAL A 418 13.83 -9.17 0.48
CA VAL A 418 15.08 -8.42 0.70
C VAL A 418 15.15 -7.26 -0.30
N PRO A 419 15.25 -6.01 0.19
CA PRO A 419 15.42 -5.56 1.58
C PRO A 419 14.10 -5.20 2.31
N CYS A 420 12.94 -5.52 1.77
CA CYS A 420 11.64 -5.02 2.23
C CYS A 420 11.37 -5.33 3.72
N ILE A 421 11.74 -6.54 4.17
CA ILE A 421 11.50 -6.98 5.56
C ILE A 421 12.23 -6.06 6.54
N GLU A 422 13.51 -5.77 6.33
CA GLU A 422 14.30 -4.90 7.21
C GLU A 422 13.89 -3.42 7.08
N ARG A 423 13.54 -2.96 5.86
CA ARG A 423 13.08 -1.58 5.63
C ARG A 423 11.82 -1.26 6.45
N ASN A 424 10.91 -2.21 6.61
CA ASN A 424 9.73 -2.03 7.46
C ASN A 424 10.08 -1.90 8.94
N GLY A 425 11.03 -2.70 9.45
CA GLY A 425 11.53 -2.58 10.82
C GLY A 425 12.07 -1.19 11.10
N LEU A 426 12.98 -0.70 10.24
CA LEU A 426 13.54 0.64 10.37
C LEU A 426 12.50 1.74 10.11
N GLY A 427 11.52 1.51 9.24
CA GLY A 427 10.41 2.42 9.02
C GLY A 427 9.57 2.63 10.29
N ALA A 428 9.27 1.56 11.03
CA ALA A 428 8.56 1.64 12.31
C ALA A 428 9.36 2.40 13.38
N ILE A 429 10.68 2.16 13.46
CA ILE A 429 11.58 2.88 14.39
C ILE A 429 11.59 4.39 14.06
N LYS A 430 11.73 4.75 12.79
CA LYS A 430 11.69 6.14 12.34
C LYS A 430 10.35 6.80 12.66
N ALA A 431 9.24 6.08 12.46
CA ALA A 431 7.90 6.60 12.79
C ALA A 431 7.75 6.93 14.26
N VAL A 432 8.20 6.04 15.16
CA VAL A 432 8.17 6.28 16.61
C VAL A 432 9.10 7.44 17.00
N SER A 433 10.29 7.52 16.40
CA SER A 433 11.22 8.61 16.63
C SER A 433 10.67 9.96 16.19
N ALA A 434 10.06 10.01 15.00
CA ALA A 434 9.43 11.21 14.46
C ALA A 434 8.27 11.71 15.33
N ALA A 435 7.36 10.81 15.75
CA ALA A 435 6.27 11.14 16.65
C ALA A 435 6.79 11.68 17.99
N SER A 436 7.83 11.04 18.55
CA SER A 436 8.45 11.45 19.82
C SER A 436 9.10 12.83 19.73
N LEU A 437 9.76 13.16 18.61
CA LEU A 437 10.35 14.49 18.38
C LEU A 437 9.27 15.56 18.25
N ALA A 438 8.26 15.30 17.40
CA ALA A 438 7.19 16.27 17.13
C ALA A 438 6.38 16.62 18.39
N ILE A 439 6.04 15.64 19.23
CA ILE A 439 5.30 15.87 20.49
C ILE A 439 6.10 16.73 21.48
N ARG A 440 7.42 16.68 21.45
CA ARG A 440 8.29 17.50 22.31
C ARG A 440 8.48 18.92 21.79
N GLY A 441 8.15 19.17 20.53
CA GLY A 441 8.17 20.48 19.88
C GLY A 441 6.88 21.25 20.11
N ASP A 442 6.81 22.47 19.55
CA ASP A 442 5.64 23.35 19.58
C ASP A 442 4.81 23.31 18.30
N GLY A 443 5.11 22.37 17.41
CA GLY A 443 4.47 22.22 16.11
C GLY A 443 4.95 23.19 15.04
N LYS A 444 5.92 24.08 15.35
CA LYS A 444 6.49 25.01 14.37
C LYS A 444 7.76 24.45 13.77
N HIS A 445 7.80 24.37 12.46
CA HIS A 445 8.94 23.82 11.71
C HIS A 445 9.05 24.48 10.33
N LEU A 446 10.22 24.37 9.70
CA LEU A 446 10.52 25.06 8.46
C LEU A 446 10.01 24.30 7.22
N VAL A 447 10.17 23.00 7.21
CA VAL A 447 9.76 22.13 6.09
C VAL A 447 8.38 21.56 6.42
N HIS A 448 7.35 21.99 5.70
CA HIS A 448 6.00 21.48 5.88
C HIS A 448 5.78 20.17 5.10
N LEU A 449 4.84 19.36 5.53
CA LEU A 449 4.54 18.06 4.92
C LEU A 449 4.23 18.17 3.42
N ASP A 450 3.55 19.23 2.98
CA ASP A 450 3.28 19.45 1.54
C ASP A 450 4.57 19.61 0.72
N VAL A 451 5.61 20.24 1.31
CA VAL A 451 6.93 20.37 0.68
C VAL A 451 7.64 19.03 0.60
N ALA A 452 7.57 18.21 1.65
CA ALA A 452 8.16 16.86 1.66
C ALA A 452 7.47 15.95 0.64
N ILE A 453 6.13 16.02 0.52
CA ILE A 453 5.35 15.27 -0.47
C ILE A 453 5.72 15.68 -1.90
N GLU A 454 5.81 16.99 -2.18
CA GLU A 454 6.23 17.49 -3.51
C GLU A 454 7.68 17.09 -3.82
N THR A 455 8.59 17.14 -2.83
CA THR A 455 9.96 16.68 -3.00
C THR A 455 10.02 15.20 -3.33
N MET A 456 9.20 14.37 -2.66
CA MET A 456 9.09 12.95 -2.97
C MET A 456 8.59 12.72 -4.41
N ARG A 457 7.60 13.49 -4.86
CA ARG A 457 7.08 13.42 -6.23
C ARG A 457 8.16 13.74 -7.26
N GLN A 458 8.91 14.84 -7.07
CA GLN A 458 10.01 15.23 -7.96
C GLN A 458 11.14 14.19 -7.94
N THR A 459 11.61 13.80 -6.76
CA THR A 459 12.65 12.76 -6.61
C THR A 459 12.22 11.44 -7.27
N GLY A 460 10.93 11.08 -7.16
CA GLY A 460 10.36 9.93 -7.84
C GLY A 460 10.42 10.06 -9.37
N GLN A 461 10.15 11.25 -9.93
CA GLN A 461 10.26 11.50 -11.36
C GLN A 461 11.72 11.43 -11.85
N ASP A 462 12.66 11.96 -11.08
CA ASP A 462 14.09 11.98 -11.42
C ASP A 462 14.76 10.61 -11.21
N MET A 463 14.14 9.72 -10.41
CA MET A 463 14.66 8.38 -10.16
C MET A 463 14.66 7.56 -11.45
N SER A 464 15.80 6.97 -11.79
CA SER A 464 15.92 6.07 -12.95
C SER A 464 14.97 4.86 -12.80
N GLU A 465 14.32 4.46 -13.89
CA GLU A 465 13.39 3.32 -13.97
C GLU A 465 13.98 2.01 -13.41
N LYS A 466 15.29 1.79 -13.53
CA LYS A 466 15.97 0.59 -12.98
C LYS A 466 15.89 0.48 -11.45
N TYR A 467 15.48 1.55 -10.75
CA TYR A 467 15.32 1.61 -9.30
C TYR A 467 13.84 1.64 -8.86
N LYS A 468 12.92 1.40 -9.79
CA LYS A 468 11.47 1.47 -9.57
C LYS A 468 10.79 0.11 -9.73
N GLU A 469 11.04 -0.81 -8.80
CA GLU A 469 10.40 -2.14 -8.75
C GLU A 469 10.64 -3.00 -10.02
N THR A 470 11.81 -2.84 -10.66
CA THR A 470 12.15 -3.59 -11.88
C THR A 470 13.15 -4.73 -11.64
N ALA A 471 13.80 -4.78 -10.48
CA ALA A 471 14.92 -5.67 -10.18
C ALA A 471 16.10 -5.57 -11.19
N LEU A 472 16.21 -4.46 -11.94
CA LEU A 472 17.26 -4.22 -12.95
C LEU A 472 18.40 -3.33 -12.43
N GLY A 473 18.37 -2.94 -11.16
CA GLY A 473 19.36 -2.06 -10.54
C GLY A 473 19.47 -2.24 -9.04
N GLY A 474 20.34 -1.46 -8.40
CA GLY A 474 20.48 -1.41 -6.95
C GLY A 474 20.89 -2.75 -6.32
N LEU A 475 20.27 -3.08 -5.20
CA LEU A 475 20.54 -4.33 -4.48
C LEU A 475 20.23 -5.57 -5.31
N ALA A 476 19.21 -5.51 -6.16
CA ALA A 476 18.78 -6.66 -6.98
C ALA A 476 19.90 -7.23 -7.87
N VAL A 477 20.81 -6.37 -8.37
CA VAL A 477 21.89 -6.79 -9.28
C VAL A 477 23.26 -6.91 -8.59
N ASN A 478 23.37 -6.44 -7.34
CA ASN A 478 24.64 -6.46 -6.59
C ASN A 478 24.70 -7.60 -5.56
N VAL A 479 23.60 -8.32 -5.33
CA VAL A 479 23.64 -9.55 -4.53
C VAL A 479 24.21 -10.67 -5.40
N PRO A 480 25.29 -11.36 -4.98
CA PRO A 480 25.85 -12.47 -5.73
C PRO A 480 24.79 -13.56 -5.97
N ASN A 481 24.72 -14.06 -7.20
CA ASN A 481 23.96 -15.28 -7.48
C ASN A 481 24.70 -16.45 -6.85
N CYS A 482 24.29 -16.86 -5.64
CA CYS A 482 24.75 -18.08 -5.00
C CYS A 482 23.96 -19.28 -5.49
#